data_60c435b5fab4db0a80aa0bd159cd48df
#
_entry.id   60c435b5fab4db0a80aa0bd159cd48df
#
_cell.length_a   1.000
_cell.length_b   1.000
_cell.length_c   1.000
_cell.angle_alpha   90.00
_cell.angle_beta   90.00
_cell.angle_gamma   90.00
#
_symmetry.space_group_name_H-M   'P 1'
#
loop_
_entity.id
_entity.type
_entity.pdbx_description
1 polymer ?
#
loop_
_entity_poly.entity_id
_entity_poly.type
_entity_poly.pdbx_seq_one_letter_code
_entity_poly.pdbx_strand_id
1 'polypeptide(L)'
;MAGDQPVVPWEPCGRDGCGGVRLVAAACCLAHAAEQDPPAFQAELKRIGEEGTIDARGVRLSAELLKRILDAAPHQDHRQALKAAQFDRATFQGEAAFGRVIFKGEAAFAAATFQGEAGFGGASFQGRAGFDGATFQREAAFAAASFHGRAGFDQATFRGEAVFVWASFQGRAGFDGAGFQGRAGFDGATFRGEAVFDGATFRGEAGFGRAIFQRRAGFDAATFQRGVEFAAAVFQREADFQEATFAQARQLGPLVARQLILDGAVFSQRVHLEAATAVLCARRARFLAGVRSRLRWASVVLDDADLAAPASLAGVPPFPDLREQDAARRWERLPSGPPAQRWRPRLLSLCRADVAGLRVANVDLRACRFNGTHNLDKLRIEGEPLFARTRGWWRARRMTLAEEQQWRASRPGRWRPGGWYPPACQPPASKNVAEAHPVLAPVQLAALYRELRKGREDAKDEPGAADFYYGEMELRRHNRDAPWAERLVLWLYWLVSGYGLRGLRALAWLAVVVVGLAALLQAVGFNGGDPPFRDALIYAAQSTVSIPSSNVALTDHVSWAGEVLRIVLRLAGPLLLGLALLSVRNRVKR
;
A
#
# COMPACT_ATOMS: atom_id res chain seq x y z
N MET A 1 2.64 59.15 -25.15
CA MET A 1 2.56 57.99 -24.25
C MET A 1 3.28 56.87 -25.00
N ALA A 2 4.54 56.57 -24.67
CA ALA A 2 5.24 55.42 -25.21
C ALA A 2 4.60 54.17 -24.62
N GLY A 3 3.97 53.36 -25.47
CA GLY A 3 3.37 52.09 -25.07
C GLY A 3 4.45 51.17 -24.52
N ASP A 4 4.19 50.63 -23.34
CA ASP A 4 5.04 49.67 -22.64
C ASP A 4 5.23 48.43 -23.53
N GLN A 5 6.40 48.36 -24.22
CA GLN A 5 6.72 47.19 -25.03
C GLN A 5 6.96 46.00 -24.11
N PRO A 6 6.37 44.83 -24.39
CA PRO A 6 6.61 43.66 -23.58
C PRO A 6 8.10 43.32 -23.61
N VAL A 7 8.70 43.16 -22.43
CA VAL A 7 10.11 42.72 -22.29
C VAL A 7 10.19 41.27 -22.79
N VAL A 8 10.77 41.13 -24.00
CA VAL A 8 10.98 39.81 -24.63
C VAL A 8 12.49 39.59 -24.85
N PRO A 9 12.98 38.34 -24.77
CA PRO A 9 14.42 38.04 -24.93
C PRO A 9 14.91 38.01 -26.39
N TRP A 10 14.16 38.61 -27.31
CA TRP A 10 14.50 38.73 -28.73
C TRP A 10 14.22 40.17 -29.23
N GLU A 11 14.76 40.51 -30.39
CA GLU A 11 14.42 41.78 -31.07
C GLU A 11 12.93 41.78 -31.45
N PRO A 12 12.11 42.66 -30.85
CA PRO A 12 10.69 42.71 -31.15
C PRO A 12 10.42 43.37 -32.51
N CYS A 13 9.25 43.05 -33.06
CA CYS A 13 8.69 43.72 -34.21
C CYS A 13 8.66 45.26 -33.99
N GLY A 14 9.06 46.04 -35.00
CA GLY A 14 9.07 47.52 -34.93
C GLY A 14 7.69 48.20 -34.87
N ARG A 15 6.61 47.42 -34.68
CA ARG A 15 5.22 47.92 -34.54
C ARG A 15 4.85 48.09 -33.10
N ASP A 16 4.16 49.16 -32.77
CA ASP A 16 3.72 49.45 -31.41
C ASP A 16 2.83 48.33 -30.87
N GLY A 17 3.17 47.86 -29.66
CA GLY A 17 2.43 46.80 -28.95
C GLY A 17 2.59 45.37 -29.53
N CYS A 18 3.47 45.17 -30.54
CA CYS A 18 3.74 43.85 -31.09
C CYS A 18 4.96 43.18 -30.45
N GLY A 19 4.75 42.07 -29.71
CA GLY A 19 5.82 41.26 -29.12
C GLY A 19 6.44 40.23 -30.07
N GLY A 20 6.02 40.18 -31.33
CA GLY A 20 6.51 39.19 -32.30
C GLY A 20 7.98 39.40 -32.64
N VAL A 21 8.73 38.31 -32.86
CA VAL A 21 10.12 38.36 -33.28
C VAL A 21 10.25 39.07 -34.64
N ARG A 22 11.25 39.94 -34.76
CA ARG A 22 11.57 40.65 -35.99
C ARG A 22 12.23 39.70 -36.99
N LEU A 23 11.79 39.74 -38.26
CA LEU A 23 12.43 39.01 -39.34
C LEU A 23 13.80 39.61 -39.67
N VAL A 24 14.76 38.79 -40.08
CA VAL A 24 16.10 39.24 -40.48
C VAL A 24 16.06 40.17 -41.71
N ALA A 25 15.15 39.88 -42.64
CA ALA A 25 14.99 40.62 -43.90
C ALA A 25 13.99 41.78 -43.84
N ALA A 26 13.30 42.01 -42.70
CA ALA A 26 12.25 43.00 -42.55
C ALA A 26 12.25 43.65 -41.18
N ALA A 27 11.77 44.89 -41.07
CA ALA A 27 11.64 45.60 -39.79
C ALA A 27 10.40 45.13 -38.96
N CYS A 28 9.72 44.06 -39.37
CA CYS A 28 8.49 43.57 -38.78
C CYS A 28 8.52 42.04 -38.57
N CYS A 29 7.53 41.51 -37.83
CA CYS A 29 7.36 40.07 -37.62
C CYS A 29 6.65 39.40 -38.81
N LEU A 30 6.63 38.08 -38.80
CA LEU A 30 6.05 37.24 -39.86
C LEU A 30 4.59 37.58 -40.19
N ALA A 31 3.76 37.89 -39.19
CA ALA A 31 2.35 38.26 -39.41
C ALA A 31 2.23 39.62 -40.11
N HIS A 32 2.96 40.63 -39.65
CA HIS A 32 2.95 41.95 -40.29
C HIS A 32 3.58 41.94 -41.67
N ALA A 33 4.60 41.10 -41.91
CA ALA A 33 5.15 40.92 -43.26
C ALA A 33 4.11 40.33 -44.22
N ALA A 34 3.34 39.37 -43.78
CA ALA A 34 2.28 38.74 -44.58
C ALA A 34 1.19 39.74 -45.05
N GLU A 35 0.92 40.77 -44.24
CA GLU A 35 -0.08 41.80 -44.52
C GLU A 35 0.46 43.01 -45.31
N GLN A 36 1.69 43.44 -45.02
CA GLN A 36 2.18 44.77 -45.43
C GLN A 36 3.47 44.74 -46.27
N ASP A 37 4.19 43.58 -46.26
CA ASP A 37 5.43 43.41 -47.03
C ASP A 37 5.47 42.04 -47.71
N PRO A 38 4.63 41.84 -48.77
CA PRO A 38 4.58 40.58 -49.48
C PRO A 38 5.92 40.05 -49.99
N PRO A 39 6.85 40.89 -50.49
CA PRO A 39 8.17 40.43 -50.90
C PRO A 39 8.99 39.82 -49.74
N ALA A 40 9.03 40.51 -48.59
CA ALA A 40 9.75 40.00 -47.42
C ALA A 40 9.10 38.71 -46.89
N PHE A 41 7.78 38.63 -46.93
CA PHE A 41 7.06 37.39 -46.53
C PHE A 41 7.36 36.23 -47.49
N GLN A 42 7.38 36.46 -48.80
CA GLN A 42 7.77 35.43 -49.77
C GLN A 42 9.22 34.98 -49.62
N ALA A 43 10.13 35.89 -49.32
CA ALA A 43 11.52 35.55 -49.02
C ALA A 43 11.62 34.65 -47.79
N GLU A 44 10.83 34.94 -46.74
CA GLU A 44 10.81 34.15 -45.54
C GLU A 44 10.19 32.76 -45.78
N LEU A 45 9.09 32.64 -46.56
CA LEU A 45 8.53 31.33 -46.93
C LEU A 45 9.55 30.50 -47.72
N LYS A 46 10.31 31.12 -48.63
CA LYS A 46 11.38 30.45 -49.36
C LYS A 46 12.47 29.95 -48.40
N ARG A 47 12.89 30.78 -47.44
CA ARG A 47 13.86 30.39 -46.40
C ARG A 47 13.36 29.22 -45.59
N ILE A 48 12.08 29.24 -45.17
CA ILE A 48 11.45 28.12 -44.45
C ILE A 48 11.50 26.85 -45.30
N GLY A 49 11.23 26.95 -46.62
CA GLY A 49 11.30 25.80 -47.53
C GLY A 49 12.70 25.22 -47.68
N GLU A 50 13.73 26.08 -47.70
CA GLU A 50 15.13 25.67 -47.84
C GLU A 50 15.73 25.15 -46.54
N GLU A 51 15.52 25.84 -45.42
CA GLU A 51 16.15 25.52 -44.11
C GLU A 51 15.31 24.61 -43.24
N GLY A 52 13.99 24.58 -43.42
CA GLY A 52 13.06 23.88 -42.55
C GLY A 52 12.96 24.50 -41.15
N THR A 53 13.28 25.78 -40.99
CA THR A 53 13.25 26.46 -39.69
C THR A 53 12.17 27.53 -39.66
N ILE A 54 11.39 27.56 -38.57
CA ILE A 54 10.36 28.57 -38.33
C ILE A 54 10.71 29.31 -37.04
N ASP A 55 10.74 30.64 -37.09
CA ASP A 55 10.81 31.51 -35.93
C ASP A 55 9.60 32.45 -35.92
N ALA A 56 8.62 32.12 -35.10
CA ALA A 56 7.38 32.87 -34.93
C ALA A 56 7.12 33.19 -33.45
N ARG A 57 8.20 33.42 -32.69
CA ARG A 57 8.12 33.79 -31.28
C ARG A 57 7.31 35.06 -31.08
N GLY A 58 6.33 35.04 -30.18
CA GLY A 58 5.47 36.18 -29.87
C GLY A 58 4.53 36.61 -30.99
N VAL A 59 4.48 35.90 -32.11
CA VAL A 59 3.68 36.27 -33.29
C VAL A 59 2.22 35.84 -33.10
N ARG A 60 1.28 36.67 -33.60
CA ARG A 60 -0.13 36.30 -33.72
C ARG A 60 -0.36 35.62 -35.06
N LEU A 61 -0.75 34.38 -35.05
CA LEU A 61 -0.92 33.53 -36.25
C LEU A 61 -2.38 33.21 -36.45
N SER A 62 -2.96 33.65 -37.58
CA SER A 62 -4.25 33.12 -38.03
C SER A 62 -4.08 31.69 -38.55
N ALA A 63 -5.17 30.92 -38.63
CA ALA A 63 -5.14 29.56 -39.19
C ALA A 63 -4.63 29.56 -40.65
N GLU A 64 -5.04 30.55 -41.46
CA GLU A 64 -4.61 30.69 -42.86
C GLU A 64 -3.12 31.01 -42.95
N LEU A 65 -2.61 31.93 -42.12
CA LEU A 65 -1.19 32.25 -42.09
C LEU A 65 -0.36 31.04 -41.69
N LEU A 66 -0.76 30.33 -40.64
CA LEU A 66 -0.09 29.10 -40.20
C LEU A 66 -0.04 28.06 -41.31
N LYS A 67 -1.17 27.86 -42.00
CA LYS A 67 -1.24 26.93 -43.13
C LYS A 67 -0.25 27.30 -44.22
N ARG A 68 -0.19 28.57 -44.64
CA ARG A 68 0.77 29.05 -45.65
C ARG A 68 2.24 28.82 -45.23
N ILE A 69 2.53 28.99 -43.95
CA ILE A 69 3.87 28.76 -43.40
C ILE A 69 4.21 27.27 -43.45
N LEU A 70 3.27 26.40 -43.04
CA LEU A 70 3.46 24.94 -43.03
C LEU A 70 3.51 24.36 -44.45
N ASP A 71 2.72 24.89 -45.38
CA ASP A 71 2.73 24.44 -46.79
C ASP A 71 4.07 24.80 -47.49
N ALA A 72 4.79 25.82 -47.02
CA ALA A 72 6.12 26.15 -47.50
C ALA A 72 7.22 25.24 -46.92
N ALA A 73 6.95 24.52 -45.81
CA ALA A 73 7.94 23.67 -45.16
C ALA A 73 8.37 22.47 -46.03
N PRO A 74 9.62 22.01 -45.91
CA PRO A 74 10.10 20.86 -46.65
C PRO A 74 9.30 19.61 -46.27
N HIS A 75 9.16 18.66 -47.21
CA HIS A 75 8.43 17.42 -47.03
C HIS A 75 9.38 16.23 -46.90
N GLN A 76 9.04 15.30 -46.02
CA GLN A 76 9.65 13.98 -45.88
C GLN A 76 8.54 12.95 -45.76
N ASP A 77 8.56 11.89 -46.58
CA ASP A 77 7.55 10.84 -46.59
C ASP A 77 6.11 11.40 -46.66
N HIS A 78 5.88 12.34 -47.55
CA HIS A 78 4.60 13.08 -47.72
C HIS A 78 4.10 13.81 -46.45
N ARG A 79 4.99 14.17 -45.54
CA ARG A 79 4.70 14.91 -44.31
C ARG A 79 5.60 16.15 -44.25
N GLN A 80 5.08 17.25 -43.74
CA GLN A 80 5.87 18.43 -43.45
C GLN A 80 6.96 18.11 -42.43
N ALA A 81 8.18 18.53 -42.65
CA ALA A 81 9.33 18.21 -41.80
C ALA A 81 10.09 19.47 -41.42
N LEU A 82 10.03 19.86 -40.16
CA LEU A 82 10.68 21.06 -39.63
C LEU A 82 11.97 20.70 -38.90
N LYS A 83 13.06 21.37 -39.20
CA LYS A 83 14.35 21.22 -38.54
C LYS A 83 14.33 21.89 -37.14
N ALA A 84 13.68 23.04 -37.04
CA ALA A 84 13.43 23.75 -35.78
C ALA A 84 12.13 24.56 -35.91
N ALA A 85 11.37 24.63 -34.80
CA ALA A 85 10.12 25.37 -34.75
C ALA A 85 10.05 26.13 -33.42
N GLN A 86 10.13 27.48 -33.52
CA GLN A 86 10.10 28.37 -32.37
C GLN A 86 8.81 29.17 -32.38
N PHE A 87 7.90 28.85 -31.44
CA PHE A 87 6.59 29.48 -31.26
C PHE A 87 6.37 29.94 -29.81
N ASP A 88 7.48 30.19 -29.07
CA ASP A 88 7.36 30.65 -27.70
C ASP A 88 6.55 31.95 -27.62
N ARG A 89 5.57 32.00 -26.71
CA ARG A 89 4.63 33.13 -26.55
C ARG A 89 3.82 33.47 -27.81
N ALA A 90 3.82 32.61 -28.84
CA ALA A 90 2.96 32.83 -30.01
C ALA A 90 1.47 32.68 -29.65
N THR A 91 0.62 33.41 -30.39
CA THR A 91 -0.84 33.29 -30.23
C THR A 91 -1.44 32.75 -31.51
N PHE A 92 -1.99 31.55 -31.43
CA PHE A 92 -2.74 30.92 -32.52
C PHE A 92 -4.21 31.31 -32.40
N GLN A 93 -4.69 32.21 -33.28
CA GLN A 93 -6.01 32.83 -33.21
C GLN A 93 -7.14 31.91 -33.72
N GLY A 94 -6.80 30.90 -34.55
CA GLY A 94 -7.71 29.90 -35.09
C GLY A 94 -7.17 28.50 -34.82
N GLU A 95 -7.61 27.53 -35.63
CA GLU A 95 -7.11 26.17 -35.60
C GLU A 95 -5.58 26.15 -35.88
N ALA A 96 -4.84 25.46 -35.02
CA ALA A 96 -3.41 25.23 -35.18
C ALA A 96 -3.15 23.79 -35.63
N ALA A 97 -3.15 23.58 -36.95
CA ALA A 97 -3.11 22.27 -37.57
C ALA A 97 -1.66 21.78 -37.78
N PHE A 98 -1.08 21.16 -36.76
CA PHE A 98 0.22 20.48 -36.81
C PHE A 98 0.10 18.96 -36.95
N GLY A 99 -1.04 18.46 -37.38
CA GLY A 99 -1.29 17.05 -37.55
C GLY A 99 -0.24 16.38 -38.45
N ARG A 100 0.37 15.25 -37.96
CA ARG A 100 1.37 14.46 -38.68
C ARG A 100 2.68 15.20 -39.05
N VAL A 101 2.92 16.46 -38.61
CA VAL A 101 4.17 17.19 -38.81
C VAL A 101 5.34 16.46 -38.13
N ILE A 102 6.50 16.46 -38.78
CA ILE A 102 7.74 15.92 -38.22
C ILE A 102 8.61 17.10 -37.75
N PHE A 103 8.78 17.19 -36.42
CA PHE A 103 9.72 18.13 -35.80
C PHE A 103 11.05 17.40 -35.57
N LYS A 104 12.04 17.60 -36.44
CA LYS A 104 13.34 16.89 -36.37
C LYS A 104 14.21 17.38 -35.21
N GLY A 105 14.17 18.67 -34.93
CA GLY A 105 14.88 19.28 -33.82
C GLY A 105 13.94 19.76 -32.72
N GLU A 106 14.28 20.87 -32.09
CA GLU A 106 13.45 21.45 -31.03
C GLU A 106 12.16 22.05 -31.59
N ALA A 107 11.07 21.77 -30.92
CA ALA A 107 9.75 22.37 -31.12
C ALA A 107 9.36 23.11 -29.84
N ALA A 108 9.52 24.42 -29.83
CA ALA A 108 9.31 25.28 -28.66
C ALA A 108 7.99 26.04 -28.79
N PHE A 109 7.09 25.79 -27.82
CA PHE A 109 5.78 26.42 -27.68
C PHE A 109 5.59 26.96 -26.26
N ALA A 110 6.69 27.31 -25.57
CA ALA A 110 6.59 27.74 -24.18
C ALA A 110 5.75 29.03 -24.07
N ALA A 111 4.81 29.05 -23.13
CA ALA A 111 3.85 30.13 -22.91
C ALA A 111 3.01 30.51 -24.16
N ALA A 112 2.94 29.65 -25.17
CA ALA A 112 2.08 29.87 -26.34
C ALA A 112 0.59 29.78 -25.96
N THR A 113 -0.25 30.53 -26.71
CA THR A 113 -1.70 30.54 -26.51
C THR A 113 -2.40 30.02 -27.76
N PHE A 114 -3.13 28.89 -27.60
CA PHE A 114 -3.96 28.31 -28.63
C PHE A 114 -5.42 28.72 -28.36
N GLN A 115 -5.96 29.65 -29.14
CA GLN A 115 -7.33 30.14 -28.99
C GLN A 115 -8.35 29.21 -29.68
N GLY A 116 -7.95 28.60 -30.80
CA GLY A 116 -8.70 27.55 -31.48
C GLY A 116 -8.28 26.15 -31.06
N GLU A 117 -8.69 25.17 -31.84
CA GLU A 117 -8.25 23.77 -31.67
C GLU A 117 -6.76 23.64 -32.00
N ALA A 118 -6.05 22.83 -31.18
CA ALA A 118 -4.63 22.59 -31.38
C ALA A 118 -4.41 21.13 -31.82
N GLY A 119 -4.27 20.93 -33.11
CA GLY A 119 -4.17 19.59 -33.71
C GLY A 119 -2.71 19.15 -33.86
N PHE A 120 -2.25 18.23 -33.01
CA PHE A 120 -0.95 17.56 -33.10
C PHE A 120 -1.09 16.05 -33.31
N GLY A 121 -2.26 15.59 -33.78
CA GLY A 121 -2.55 14.17 -33.99
C GLY A 121 -1.52 13.52 -34.91
N GLY A 122 -0.88 12.43 -34.47
CA GLY A 122 0.16 11.71 -35.21
C GLY A 122 1.43 12.52 -35.51
N ALA A 123 1.65 13.69 -34.89
CA ALA A 123 2.89 14.45 -34.99
C ALA A 123 4.07 13.69 -34.39
N SER A 124 5.27 13.92 -34.95
CA SER A 124 6.50 13.27 -34.49
C SER A 124 7.52 14.31 -34.03
N PHE A 125 7.77 14.36 -32.72
CA PHE A 125 8.77 15.24 -32.11
C PHE A 125 10.05 14.43 -31.87
N GLN A 126 11.02 14.57 -32.76
CA GLN A 126 12.29 13.86 -32.68
C GLN A 126 13.25 14.49 -31.65
N GLY A 127 13.22 15.82 -31.54
CA GLY A 127 13.93 16.59 -30.54
C GLY A 127 13.09 16.86 -29.29
N ARG A 128 13.47 17.89 -28.53
CA ARG A 128 12.70 18.41 -27.40
C ARG A 128 11.39 19.02 -27.89
N ALA A 129 10.29 18.74 -27.23
CA ALA A 129 9.00 19.40 -27.40
C ALA A 129 8.64 20.16 -26.12
N GLY A 130 8.61 21.48 -26.16
CA GLY A 130 8.36 22.35 -25.01
C GLY A 130 7.02 23.06 -25.13
N PHE A 131 6.05 22.71 -24.28
CA PHE A 131 4.76 23.38 -24.13
C PHE A 131 4.61 23.95 -22.72
N ASP A 132 5.72 24.18 -22.04
CA ASP A 132 5.75 24.64 -20.65
C ASP A 132 5.00 25.99 -20.54
N GLY A 133 4.00 26.09 -19.63
CA GLY A 133 3.15 27.26 -19.45
C GLY A 133 2.20 27.58 -20.62
N ALA A 134 2.10 26.73 -21.64
CA ALA A 134 1.19 26.94 -22.75
C ALA A 134 -0.29 26.88 -22.33
N THR A 135 -1.15 27.67 -23.00
CA THR A 135 -2.60 27.70 -22.75
C THR A 135 -3.37 27.22 -23.96
N PHE A 136 -4.13 26.14 -23.79
CA PHE A 136 -5.03 25.59 -24.79
C PHE A 136 -6.48 25.95 -24.40
N GLN A 137 -7.10 26.87 -25.15
CA GLN A 137 -8.45 27.36 -24.84
C GLN A 137 -9.56 26.40 -25.31
N ARG A 138 -9.26 25.60 -26.34
CA ARG A 138 -10.14 24.58 -26.92
C ARG A 138 -9.48 23.21 -26.81
N GLU A 139 -9.90 22.27 -27.62
CA GLU A 139 -9.32 20.92 -27.67
C GLU A 139 -7.82 20.98 -28.02
N ALA A 140 -7.03 20.17 -27.33
CA ALA A 140 -5.62 19.91 -27.61
C ALA A 140 -5.45 18.42 -27.97
N ALA A 141 -5.37 18.14 -29.27
CA ALA A 141 -5.34 16.79 -29.79
C ALA A 141 -3.89 16.34 -30.06
N PHE A 142 -3.36 15.49 -29.18
CA PHE A 142 -2.07 14.82 -29.32
C PHE A 142 -2.23 13.30 -29.53
N ALA A 143 -3.38 12.87 -30.05
CA ALA A 143 -3.65 11.44 -30.28
C ALA A 143 -2.57 10.83 -31.20
N ALA A 144 -2.02 9.68 -30.80
CA ALA A 144 -0.96 8.96 -31.50
C ALA A 144 0.31 9.79 -31.79
N ALA A 145 0.51 10.94 -31.13
CA ALA A 145 1.74 11.72 -31.24
C ALA A 145 2.94 10.96 -30.63
N SER A 146 4.13 11.15 -31.22
CA SER A 146 5.36 10.48 -30.79
C SER A 146 6.40 11.50 -30.34
N PHE A 147 6.79 11.44 -29.06
CA PHE A 147 7.81 12.27 -28.45
C PHE A 147 9.06 11.45 -28.19
N HIS A 148 10.11 11.64 -28.99
CA HIS A 148 11.37 10.90 -28.84
C HIS A 148 12.27 11.57 -27.79
N GLY A 149 12.31 12.90 -27.78
CA GLY A 149 13.01 13.69 -26.78
C GLY A 149 12.16 13.93 -25.51
N ARG A 150 12.59 14.90 -24.69
CA ARG A 150 11.79 15.40 -23.56
C ARG A 150 10.54 16.11 -24.08
N ALA A 151 9.38 15.79 -23.51
CA ALA A 151 8.13 16.50 -23.70
C ALA A 151 7.79 17.27 -22.42
N GLY A 152 7.78 18.60 -22.48
CA GLY A 152 7.45 19.49 -21.37
C GLY A 152 6.06 20.07 -21.56
N PHE A 153 5.18 19.86 -20.57
CA PHE A 153 3.87 20.49 -20.42
C PHE A 153 3.74 21.04 -19.01
N ASP A 154 4.88 21.34 -18.37
CA ASP A 154 4.91 21.82 -17.00
C ASP A 154 4.14 23.15 -16.90
N GLN A 155 3.19 23.27 -15.94
CA GLN A 155 2.31 24.43 -15.75
C GLN A 155 1.40 24.77 -16.95
N ALA A 156 1.29 23.89 -17.95
CA ALA A 156 0.38 24.09 -19.07
C ALA A 156 -1.08 24.06 -18.62
N THR A 157 -1.94 24.87 -19.27
CA THR A 157 -3.36 24.96 -18.96
C THR A 157 -4.20 24.48 -20.14
N PHE A 158 -4.92 23.37 -19.93
CA PHE A 158 -5.89 22.82 -20.88
C PHE A 158 -7.30 23.20 -20.45
N ARG A 159 -7.93 24.18 -21.12
CA ARG A 159 -9.31 24.58 -20.81
C ARG A 159 -10.34 23.68 -21.47
N GLY A 160 -10.04 23.21 -22.69
CA GLY A 160 -10.83 22.20 -23.40
C GLY A 160 -10.37 20.78 -23.07
N GLU A 161 -10.78 19.82 -23.88
CA GLU A 161 -10.32 18.43 -23.79
C GLU A 161 -8.85 18.32 -24.18
N ALA A 162 -8.07 17.51 -23.44
CA ALA A 162 -6.67 17.20 -23.73
C ALA A 162 -6.55 15.72 -24.10
N VAL A 163 -6.25 15.42 -25.36
CA VAL A 163 -6.30 14.07 -25.92
C VAL A 163 -4.89 13.57 -26.22
N PHE A 164 -4.35 12.71 -25.34
CA PHE A 164 -3.06 12.02 -25.52
C PHE A 164 -3.24 10.51 -25.74
N VAL A 165 -4.40 10.11 -26.26
CA VAL A 165 -4.73 8.69 -26.49
C VAL A 165 -3.74 8.07 -27.47
N TRP A 166 -3.14 6.93 -27.10
CA TRP A 166 -2.09 6.23 -27.85
C TRP A 166 -0.81 7.03 -28.09
N ALA A 167 -0.61 8.15 -27.41
CA ALA A 167 0.63 8.90 -27.51
C ALA A 167 1.83 8.11 -26.94
N SER A 168 3.02 8.31 -27.52
CA SER A 168 4.25 7.62 -27.12
C SER A 168 5.31 8.61 -26.67
N PHE A 169 5.72 8.54 -25.41
CA PHE A 169 6.78 9.35 -24.79
C PHE A 169 8.01 8.49 -24.55
N GLN A 170 9.07 8.69 -25.34
CA GLN A 170 10.31 7.93 -25.16
C GLN A 170 11.22 8.60 -24.12
N GLY A 171 11.28 9.94 -24.12
CA GLY A 171 11.94 10.73 -23.11
C GLY A 171 11.08 10.98 -21.87
N ARG A 172 11.54 11.87 -20.97
CA ARG A 172 10.73 12.35 -19.84
C ARG A 172 9.52 13.14 -20.36
N ALA A 173 8.34 12.83 -19.81
CA ALA A 173 7.11 13.59 -20.01
C ALA A 173 6.79 14.37 -18.72
N GLY A 174 6.89 15.69 -18.76
CA GLY A 174 6.59 16.60 -17.66
C GLY A 174 5.21 17.20 -17.82
N PHE A 175 4.39 17.08 -16.80
CA PHE A 175 3.08 17.71 -16.62
C PHE A 175 2.99 18.31 -15.21
N ASP A 176 4.13 18.70 -14.64
CA ASP A 176 4.23 19.23 -13.28
C ASP A 176 3.40 20.52 -13.16
N GLY A 177 2.46 20.54 -12.19
CA GLY A 177 1.55 21.67 -12.00
C GLY A 177 0.58 21.93 -13.14
N ALA A 178 0.46 21.03 -14.13
CA ALA A 178 -0.45 21.23 -15.26
C ALA A 178 -1.93 21.22 -14.83
N GLY A 179 -2.72 22.12 -15.46
CA GLY A 179 -4.15 22.27 -15.18
C GLY A 179 -5.04 21.75 -16.30
N PHE A 180 -5.81 20.67 -16.04
CA PHE A 180 -6.78 20.09 -16.97
C PHE A 180 -8.19 20.49 -16.52
N GLN A 181 -8.83 21.43 -17.21
CA GLN A 181 -10.19 21.87 -16.88
C GLN A 181 -11.24 20.98 -17.54
N GLY A 182 -11.00 20.55 -18.79
CA GLY A 182 -11.78 19.57 -19.51
C GLY A 182 -11.34 18.12 -19.18
N ARG A 183 -11.83 17.15 -19.95
CA ARG A 183 -11.38 15.76 -19.90
C ARG A 183 -9.90 15.67 -20.31
N ALA A 184 -9.13 14.84 -19.60
CA ALA A 184 -7.75 14.52 -19.93
C ALA A 184 -7.63 13.02 -20.27
N GLY A 185 -7.40 12.68 -21.53
CA GLY A 185 -7.35 11.30 -22.01
C GLY A 185 -5.92 10.87 -22.30
N PHE A 186 -5.38 9.93 -21.53
CA PHE A 186 -4.09 9.26 -21.74
C PHE A 186 -4.28 7.75 -21.99
N ASP A 187 -5.46 7.35 -22.44
CA ASP A 187 -5.79 5.95 -22.65
C ASP A 187 -4.86 5.31 -23.68
N GLY A 188 -4.25 4.16 -23.32
CA GLY A 188 -3.30 3.46 -24.17
C GLY A 188 -1.96 4.17 -24.38
N ALA A 189 -1.74 5.33 -23.76
CA ALA A 189 -0.46 6.05 -23.89
C ALA A 189 0.71 5.22 -23.31
N THR A 190 1.90 5.36 -23.91
CA THR A 190 3.11 4.66 -23.49
C THR A 190 4.19 5.64 -23.06
N PHE A 191 4.56 5.59 -21.78
CA PHE A 191 5.63 6.37 -21.19
C PHE A 191 6.86 5.49 -20.98
N ARG A 192 7.86 5.61 -21.85
CA ARG A 192 9.13 4.88 -21.71
C ARG A 192 10.10 5.58 -20.77
N GLY A 193 10.07 6.91 -20.77
CA GLY A 193 10.74 7.76 -19.80
C GLY A 193 9.96 7.90 -18.49
N GLU A 194 10.43 8.77 -17.61
CA GLU A 194 9.68 9.17 -16.41
C GLU A 194 8.47 10.02 -16.83
N ALA A 195 7.32 9.78 -16.21
CA ALA A 195 6.10 10.56 -16.36
C ALA A 195 5.82 11.30 -15.05
N VAL A 196 5.72 12.62 -15.09
CA VAL A 196 5.58 13.47 -13.91
C VAL A 196 4.32 14.30 -14.03
N PHE A 197 3.35 14.05 -13.16
CA PHE A 197 2.10 14.77 -13.01
C PHE A 197 2.02 15.38 -11.60
N ASP A 198 3.18 15.65 -10.98
CA ASP A 198 3.25 16.13 -9.61
C ASP A 198 2.55 17.51 -9.52
N GLY A 199 1.67 17.70 -8.52
CA GLY A 199 0.87 18.92 -8.39
C GLY A 199 -0.16 19.19 -9.49
N ALA A 200 -0.31 18.30 -10.48
CA ALA A 200 -1.28 18.48 -11.56
C ALA A 200 -2.73 18.47 -11.04
N THR A 201 -3.58 19.31 -11.65
CA THR A 201 -4.99 19.43 -11.26
C THR A 201 -5.89 18.98 -12.41
N PHE A 202 -6.62 17.87 -12.18
CA PHE A 202 -7.63 17.33 -13.09
C PHE A 202 -9.02 17.74 -12.61
N ARG A 203 -9.62 18.78 -13.24
CA ARG A 203 -10.99 19.21 -12.92
C ARG A 203 -12.04 18.41 -13.67
N GLY A 204 -11.72 17.94 -14.88
CA GLY A 204 -12.50 16.98 -15.64
C GLY A 204 -12.19 15.54 -15.29
N GLU A 205 -12.74 14.60 -16.03
CA GLU A 205 -12.38 13.18 -15.93
C GLU A 205 -10.96 12.95 -16.47
N ALA A 206 -10.20 12.06 -15.81
CA ALA A 206 -8.85 11.70 -16.20
C ALA A 206 -8.79 10.21 -16.58
N GLY A 207 -8.52 9.91 -17.85
CA GLY A 207 -8.40 8.56 -18.38
C GLY A 207 -6.93 8.16 -18.53
N PHE A 208 -6.54 7.08 -17.86
CA PHE A 208 -5.25 6.40 -18.00
C PHE A 208 -5.45 4.90 -18.28
N GLY A 209 -6.62 4.54 -18.82
CA GLY A 209 -6.95 3.15 -19.13
C GLY A 209 -5.91 2.54 -20.07
N ARG A 210 -5.40 1.34 -19.75
CA ARG A 210 -4.37 0.62 -20.54
C ARG A 210 -3.07 1.41 -20.77
N ALA A 211 -2.83 2.52 -20.07
CA ALA A 211 -1.58 3.25 -20.16
C ALA A 211 -0.41 2.41 -19.60
N ILE A 212 0.77 2.55 -20.22
CA ILE A 212 1.97 1.80 -19.84
C ILE A 212 3.06 2.76 -19.39
N PHE A 213 3.45 2.67 -18.11
CA PHE A 213 4.53 3.43 -17.51
C PHE A 213 5.73 2.51 -17.27
N GLN A 214 6.81 2.69 -18.04
CA GLN A 214 8.00 1.83 -17.94
C GLN A 214 8.95 2.26 -16.82
N ARG A 215 8.87 3.53 -16.40
CA ARG A 215 9.65 4.12 -15.32
C ARG A 215 8.72 4.60 -14.20
N ARG A 216 9.23 5.47 -13.30
CA ARG A 216 8.40 6.12 -12.28
C ARG A 216 7.30 6.95 -12.95
N ALA A 217 6.09 6.84 -12.43
CA ALA A 217 4.98 7.72 -12.71
C ALA A 217 4.64 8.48 -11.42
N GLY A 218 4.96 9.77 -11.38
CA GLY A 218 4.69 10.67 -10.27
C GLY A 218 3.33 11.34 -10.44
N PHE A 219 2.53 11.29 -9.39
CA PHE A 219 1.28 12.00 -9.20
C PHE A 219 1.26 12.63 -7.80
N ASP A 220 2.45 12.98 -7.27
CA ASP A 220 2.59 13.55 -5.93
C ASP A 220 1.79 14.86 -5.83
N ALA A 221 0.99 15.00 -4.76
CA ALA A 221 0.08 16.13 -4.54
C ALA A 221 -0.90 16.42 -5.69
N ALA A 222 -1.08 15.50 -6.65
CA ALA A 222 -2.04 15.67 -7.73
C ALA A 222 -3.48 15.69 -7.22
N THR A 223 -4.35 16.50 -7.86
CA THR A 223 -5.75 16.64 -7.47
C THR A 223 -6.68 16.14 -8.56
N PHE A 224 -7.46 15.10 -8.27
CA PHE A 224 -8.51 14.56 -9.14
C PHE A 224 -9.88 14.98 -8.62
N GLN A 225 -10.48 16.01 -9.22
CA GLN A 225 -11.77 16.54 -8.76
C GLN A 225 -12.96 15.69 -9.21
N ARG A 226 -12.83 15.00 -10.35
CA ARG A 226 -13.82 14.05 -10.87
C ARG A 226 -13.28 12.62 -10.88
N GLY A 227 -13.89 11.76 -11.68
CA GLY A 227 -13.46 10.38 -11.86
C GLY A 227 -12.06 10.29 -12.46
N VAL A 228 -11.31 9.30 -12.00
CA VAL A 228 -10.05 8.89 -12.63
C VAL A 228 -10.11 7.41 -12.95
N GLU A 229 -9.64 7.02 -14.13
CA GLU A 229 -9.64 5.65 -14.59
C GLU A 229 -8.20 5.16 -14.84
N PHE A 230 -7.82 4.07 -14.14
CA PHE A 230 -6.56 3.35 -14.36
C PHE A 230 -6.81 1.89 -14.75
N ALA A 231 -7.97 1.60 -15.36
CA ALA A 231 -8.31 0.22 -15.73
C ALA A 231 -7.27 -0.36 -16.70
N ALA A 232 -6.72 -1.52 -16.34
CA ALA A 232 -5.65 -2.20 -17.07
C ALA A 232 -4.36 -1.38 -17.26
N ALA A 233 -4.15 -0.32 -16.50
CA ALA A 233 -2.89 0.43 -16.50
C ALA A 233 -1.74 -0.42 -15.91
N VAL A 234 -0.54 -0.28 -16.49
CA VAL A 234 0.65 -1.03 -16.09
C VAL A 234 1.78 -0.09 -15.71
N PHE A 235 2.15 -0.10 -14.44
CA PHE A 235 3.31 0.60 -13.90
C PHE A 235 4.44 -0.42 -13.68
N GLN A 236 5.43 -0.45 -14.56
CA GLN A 236 6.52 -1.43 -14.45
C GLN A 236 7.42 -1.16 -13.24
N ARG A 237 7.38 0.04 -12.69
CA ARG A 237 8.11 0.44 -11.49
C ARG A 237 7.15 1.02 -10.45
N GLU A 238 7.26 2.28 -10.17
CA GLU A 238 6.58 3.00 -9.11
C GLU A 238 5.41 3.83 -9.68
N ALA A 239 4.24 3.66 -9.06
CA ALA A 239 3.08 4.53 -9.20
C ALA A 239 2.96 5.32 -7.90
N ASP A 240 3.33 6.59 -7.94
CA ASP A 240 3.47 7.45 -6.78
C ASP A 240 2.32 8.47 -6.74
N PHE A 241 1.42 8.28 -5.77
CA PHE A 241 0.26 9.14 -5.50
C PHE A 241 0.37 9.75 -4.09
N GLN A 242 1.60 10.01 -3.64
CA GLN A 242 1.81 10.61 -2.32
C GLN A 242 1.03 11.93 -2.24
N GLU A 243 0.31 12.14 -1.12
CA GLU A 243 -0.50 13.34 -0.85
C GLU A 243 -1.56 13.69 -1.93
N ALA A 244 -1.80 12.79 -2.89
CA ALA A 244 -2.81 13.01 -3.91
C ALA A 244 -4.23 13.06 -3.33
N THR A 245 -5.08 13.92 -3.93
CA THR A 245 -6.48 14.09 -3.51
C THR A 245 -7.44 13.54 -4.55
N PHE A 246 -8.30 12.60 -4.15
CA PHE A 246 -9.32 11.97 -4.97
C PHE A 246 -10.72 12.39 -4.49
N ALA A 247 -11.31 13.44 -5.08
CA ALA A 247 -12.57 13.99 -4.61
C ALA A 247 -13.79 13.13 -5.00
N GLN A 248 -13.83 12.61 -6.23
CA GLN A 248 -14.96 11.82 -6.73
C GLN A 248 -14.57 10.45 -7.30
N ALA A 249 -13.32 10.03 -7.13
CA ALA A 249 -12.87 8.73 -7.61
C ALA A 249 -13.55 7.60 -6.79
N ARG A 250 -14.25 6.71 -7.49
CA ARG A 250 -14.91 5.54 -6.89
C ARG A 250 -14.18 4.24 -7.19
N GLN A 251 -13.27 4.25 -8.16
CA GLN A 251 -12.51 3.08 -8.58
C GLN A 251 -11.05 3.47 -8.84
N LEU A 252 -10.12 2.68 -8.34
CA LEU A 252 -8.70 2.74 -8.66
C LEU A 252 -8.24 1.35 -9.10
N GLY A 253 -8.04 1.19 -10.41
CA GLY A 253 -7.72 -0.09 -11.04
C GLY A 253 -8.95 -0.77 -11.69
N PRO A 254 -8.85 -2.07 -12.09
CA PRO A 254 -7.73 -2.98 -11.83
C PRO A 254 -6.43 -2.53 -12.50
N LEU A 255 -5.34 -2.46 -11.75
CA LEU A 255 -4.03 -2.04 -12.25
C LEU A 255 -2.91 -2.99 -11.80
N VAL A 256 -1.79 -2.92 -12.51
CA VAL A 256 -0.56 -3.62 -12.15
C VAL A 256 0.52 -2.59 -11.83
N ALA A 257 1.15 -2.70 -10.65
CA ALA A 257 2.27 -1.85 -10.28
C ALA A 257 3.32 -2.64 -9.50
N ARG A 258 4.62 -2.38 -9.72
CA ARG A 258 5.64 -2.97 -8.84
C ARG A 258 5.50 -2.39 -7.42
N GLN A 259 5.32 -1.08 -7.33
CA GLN A 259 5.09 -0.37 -6.09
C GLN A 259 3.98 0.65 -6.30
N LEU A 260 2.98 0.62 -5.43
CA LEU A 260 1.88 1.59 -5.38
C LEU A 260 1.99 2.36 -4.07
N ILE A 261 2.22 3.67 -4.18
CA ILE A 261 2.37 4.58 -3.04
C ILE A 261 1.13 5.46 -2.98
N LEU A 262 0.45 5.42 -1.84
CA LEU A 262 -0.73 6.22 -1.50
C LEU A 262 -0.49 6.95 -0.17
N ASP A 263 0.78 7.20 0.20
CA ASP A 263 1.13 7.81 1.48
C ASP A 263 0.53 9.22 1.57
N GLY A 264 -0.28 9.49 2.60
CA GLY A 264 -0.96 10.77 2.76
C GLY A 264 -2.13 11.03 1.79
N ALA A 265 -2.43 10.11 0.88
CA ALA A 265 -3.51 10.29 -0.08
C ALA A 265 -4.89 10.38 0.59
N VAL A 266 -5.77 11.22 0.03
CA VAL A 266 -7.12 11.46 0.57
C VAL A 266 -8.18 11.03 -0.44
N PHE A 267 -9.04 10.11 -0.04
CA PHE A 267 -10.20 9.65 -0.81
C PHE A 267 -11.48 10.14 -0.16
N SER A 268 -12.19 11.06 -0.81
CA SER A 268 -13.42 11.63 -0.28
C SER A 268 -14.64 10.74 -0.48
N GLN A 269 -14.62 9.87 -1.49
CA GLN A 269 -15.68 8.90 -1.77
C GLN A 269 -15.23 7.49 -1.40
N ARG A 270 -16.19 6.58 -1.24
CA ARG A 270 -15.89 5.16 -1.09
C ARG A 270 -15.20 4.64 -2.34
N VAL A 271 -13.97 4.15 -2.19
CA VAL A 271 -13.15 3.71 -3.31
C VAL A 271 -13.02 2.19 -3.38
N HIS A 272 -13.09 1.65 -4.59
CA HIS A 272 -12.76 0.28 -4.93
C HIS A 272 -11.33 0.27 -5.47
N LEU A 273 -10.38 -0.22 -4.67
CA LEU A 273 -8.98 -0.37 -5.04
C LEU A 273 -8.72 -1.81 -5.49
N GLU A 274 -8.41 -2.00 -6.76
CA GLU A 274 -8.04 -3.29 -7.32
C GLU A 274 -6.63 -3.24 -7.89
N ALA A 275 -5.70 -3.98 -7.29
CA ALA A 275 -4.31 -3.93 -7.71
C ALA A 275 -3.58 -5.28 -7.55
N ALA A 276 -2.79 -5.61 -8.57
CA ALA A 276 -1.74 -6.61 -8.50
C ALA A 276 -0.41 -5.87 -8.30
N THR A 277 0.12 -5.90 -7.07
CA THR A 277 1.31 -5.12 -6.73
C THR A 277 2.25 -5.91 -5.81
N ALA A 278 3.55 -5.64 -5.87
CA ALA A 278 4.49 -6.22 -4.90
C ALA A 278 4.47 -5.48 -3.57
N VAL A 279 4.23 -4.16 -3.61
CA VAL A 279 4.21 -3.29 -2.43
C VAL A 279 3.08 -2.29 -2.55
N LEU A 280 2.29 -2.15 -1.48
CA LEU A 280 1.33 -1.08 -1.27
C LEU A 280 1.71 -0.33 -0.01
N CYS A 281 2.10 0.93 -0.14
CA CYS A 281 2.27 1.86 0.96
C CYS A 281 1.09 2.82 0.97
N ALA A 282 0.36 2.90 2.09
CA ALA A 282 -0.73 3.85 2.28
C ALA A 282 -0.68 4.42 3.71
N ARG A 283 0.51 4.91 4.08
CA ARG A 283 0.73 5.55 5.38
C ARG A 283 0.01 6.87 5.44
N ARG A 284 -0.63 7.16 6.57
CA ARG A 284 -1.41 8.41 6.75
C ARG A 284 -2.48 8.62 5.68
N ALA A 285 -2.81 7.58 4.88
CA ALA A 285 -3.89 7.65 3.91
C ALA A 285 -5.25 7.79 4.62
N ARG A 286 -6.14 8.56 4.04
CA ARG A 286 -7.45 8.86 4.61
C ARG A 286 -8.56 8.41 3.66
N PHE A 287 -9.34 7.42 4.08
CA PHE A 287 -10.47 6.89 3.31
C PHE A 287 -11.80 7.34 3.95
N LEU A 288 -12.19 8.61 3.69
CA LEU A 288 -13.28 9.28 4.42
C LEU A 288 -14.64 8.59 4.32
N ALA A 289 -14.95 7.95 3.18
CA ALA A 289 -16.18 7.19 2.99
C ALA A 289 -15.96 5.67 2.93
N GLY A 290 -14.73 5.23 3.22
CA GLY A 290 -14.31 3.84 3.25
C GLY A 290 -13.62 3.34 1.99
N VAL A 291 -13.07 2.11 2.09
CA VAL A 291 -12.31 1.49 1.01
C VAL A 291 -12.62 0.00 0.89
N ARG A 292 -12.72 -0.48 -0.33
CA ARG A 292 -12.75 -1.90 -0.64
C ARG A 292 -11.52 -2.27 -1.45
N SER A 293 -10.50 -2.82 -0.76
CA SER A 293 -9.24 -3.21 -1.39
C SER A 293 -9.24 -4.69 -1.76
N ARG A 294 -9.02 -4.98 -3.04
CA ARG A 294 -8.84 -6.31 -3.60
C ARG A 294 -7.41 -6.40 -4.14
N LEU A 295 -6.55 -7.08 -3.40
CA LEU A 295 -5.12 -7.07 -3.65
C LEU A 295 -4.58 -8.45 -3.99
N ARG A 296 -3.52 -8.49 -4.77
CA ARG A 296 -2.77 -9.68 -5.12
C ARG A 296 -1.27 -9.45 -4.90
N TRP A 297 -0.60 -10.39 -4.23
CA TRP A 297 0.84 -10.41 -3.87
C TRP A 297 1.30 -9.30 -2.92
N ALA A 298 0.54 -8.27 -2.71
CA ALA A 298 0.95 -7.03 -2.04
C ALA A 298 1.58 -7.27 -0.66
N SER A 299 2.72 -6.64 -0.42
CA SER A 299 3.19 -6.31 0.92
C SER A 299 2.61 -4.96 1.30
N VAL A 300 1.69 -4.94 2.30
CA VAL A 300 0.84 -3.78 2.61
C VAL A 300 1.31 -3.10 3.89
N VAL A 301 1.49 -1.79 3.86
CA VAL A 301 1.81 -0.94 5.01
C VAL A 301 0.75 0.15 5.13
N LEU A 302 0.10 0.23 6.31
CA LEU A 302 -1.02 1.12 6.59
C LEU A 302 -0.79 1.93 7.88
N ASP A 303 0.47 2.30 8.16
CA ASP A 303 0.80 3.05 9.37
C ASP A 303 0.09 4.41 9.39
N ASP A 304 -0.49 4.77 10.54
CA ASP A 304 -1.23 6.02 10.73
C ASP A 304 -2.42 6.21 9.76
N ALA A 305 -2.87 5.13 9.06
CA ALA A 305 -3.99 5.22 8.14
C ALA A 305 -5.33 5.33 8.88
N ASP A 306 -6.26 6.11 8.31
CA ASP A 306 -7.63 6.24 8.81
C ASP A 306 -8.55 5.23 8.08
N LEU A 307 -8.90 4.15 8.78
CA LEU A 307 -9.79 3.08 8.33
C LEU A 307 -11.02 2.95 9.24
N ALA A 308 -11.43 4.06 9.87
CA ALA A 308 -12.61 4.10 10.75
C ALA A 308 -13.92 3.91 9.97
N ALA A 309 -13.99 4.43 8.75
CA ALA A 309 -15.09 4.17 7.82
C ALA A 309 -15.03 2.70 7.31
N PRO A 310 -16.15 2.14 6.77
CA PRO A 310 -16.18 0.76 6.31
C PRO A 310 -15.07 0.42 5.32
N ALA A 311 -14.06 -0.34 5.80
CA ALA A 311 -12.88 -0.71 5.04
C ALA A 311 -12.76 -2.23 4.91
N SER A 312 -12.32 -2.72 3.77
CA SER A 312 -12.01 -4.13 3.59
C SER A 312 -10.72 -4.34 2.82
N LEU A 313 -9.89 -5.27 3.31
CA LEU A 313 -8.66 -5.72 2.67
C LEU A 313 -8.79 -7.21 2.37
N ALA A 314 -8.88 -7.55 1.09
CA ALA A 314 -9.06 -8.94 0.67
C ALA A 314 -7.98 -9.38 -0.33
N GLY A 315 -7.43 -10.59 -0.10
CA GLY A 315 -6.66 -11.29 -1.11
C GLY A 315 -7.59 -11.93 -2.15
N VAL A 316 -7.27 -11.77 -3.41
CA VAL A 316 -8.10 -12.24 -4.54
C VAL A 316 -7.32 -13.12 -5.52
N PRO A 317 -8.02 -14.02 -6.25
CA PRO A 317 -7.42 -14.75 -7.36
C PRO A 317 -7.03 -13.79 -8.52
N PRO A 318 -6.38 -14.28 -9.60
CA PRO A 318 -5.96 -13.45 -10.72
C PRO A 318 -7.08 -12.59 -11.29
N PHE A 319 -6.76 -11.36 -11.66
CA PHE A 319 -7.66 -10.51 -12.44
C PHE A 319 -7.65 -10.98 -13.91
N PRO A 320 -8.79 -11.34 -14.51
CA PRO A 320 -8.80 -11.97 -15.84
C PRO A 320 -8.29 -11.05 -16.95
N ASP A 321 -8.48 -9.73 -16.81
CA ASP A 321 -8.16 -8.73 -17.83
C ASP A 321 -6.75 -8.14 -17.73
N LEU A 322 -5.98 -8.53 -16.73
CA LEU A 322 -4.63 -8.02 -16.52
C LEU A 322 -3.58 -9.02 -17.01
N ARG A 323 -2.59 -8.55 -17.77
CA ARG A 323 -1.37 -9.30 -18.10
C ARG A 323 -0.43 -9.39 -16.89
N GLU A 324 -0.99 -9.81 -15.75
CA GLU A 324 -0.29 -9.87 -14.47
C GLU A 324 0.96 -10.75 -14.52
N GLN A 325 0.85 -11.90 -15.18
CA GLN A 325 1.93 -12.86 -15.24
C GLN A 325 3.15 -12.33 -15.96
N ASP A 326 2.96 -11.52 -17.01
CA ASP A 326 4.07 -10.91 -17.77
C ASP A 326 4.74 -9.80 -16.96
N ALA A 327 3.98 -9.02 -16.21
CA ALA A 327 4.51 -8.03 -15.30
C ALA A 327 5.22 -8.69 -14.11
N ALA A 328 4.63 -9.72 -13.51
CA ALA A 328 5.18 -10.45 -12.37
C ALA A 328 6.49 -11.17 -12.69
N ARG A 329 6.64 -11.73 -13.90
CA ARG A 329 7.88 -12.35 -14.37
C ARG A 329 9.06 -11.38 -14.44
N ARG A 330 8.79 -10.09 -14.62
CA ARG A 330 9.79 -9.02 -14.66
C ARG A 330 10.18 -8.52 -13.26
N TRP A 331 9.42 -8.88 -12.22
CA TRP A 331 9.73 -8.51 -10.85
C TRP A 331 10.59 -9.60 -10.21
N GLU A 332 11.86 -9.31 -9.96
CA GLU A 332 12.87 -10.28 -9.50
C GLU A 332 12.58 -10.89 -8.12
N ARG A 333 11.63 -10.37 -7.35
CA ARG A 333 11.29 -10.87 -6.01
C ARG A 333 9.79 -10.82 -5.74
N LEU A 334 9.08 -11.87 -6.15
CA LEU A 334 7.76 -12.14 -5.58
C LEU A 334 7.91 -12.63 -4.12
N PRO A 335 6.93 -12.32 -3.25
CA PRO A 335 6.96 -12.79 -1.87
C PRO A 335 7.21 -14.30 -1.79
N SER A 336 8.20 -14.71 -0.97
CA SER A 336 8.54 -16.10 -0.77
C SER A 336 7.44 -16.80 0.05
N GLY A 337 6.81 -17.84 -0.48
CA GLY A 337 5.80 -18.64 0.20
C GLY A 337 5.46 -19.90 -0.58
N PRO A 338 4.71 -20.87 -0.01
CA PRO A 338 4.23 -22.02 -0.75
C PRO A 338 3.47 -21.59 -2.00
N PRO A 339 3.59 -22.29 -3.14
CA PRO A 339 2.96 -21.90 -4.41
C PRO A 339 1.47 -21.61 -4.30
N ALA A 340 0.74 -22.37 -3.50
CA ALA A 340 -0.70 -22.20 -3.28
C ALA A 340 -1.09 -20.92 -2.50
N GLN A 341 -0.15 -20.28 -1.82
CA GLN A 341 -0.40 -19.08 -1.00
C GLN A 341 0.29 -17.81 -1.52
N ARG A 342 1.04 -17.90 -2.61
CA ARG A 342 1.80 -16.76 -3.16
C ARG A 342 0.92 -15.59 -3.59
N TRP A 343 -0.35 -15.83 -3.89
CA TRP A 343 -1.29 -14.80 -4.31
C TRP A 343 -1.82 -13.94 -3.15
N ARG A 344 -1.74 -14.43 -1.90
CA ARG A 344 -2.27 -13.73 -0.72
C ARG A 344 -1.42 -12.50 -0.41
N PRO A 345 -2.02 -11.32 -0.22
CA PRO A 345 -1.30 -10.15 0.27
C PRO A 345 -0.82 -10.38 1.71
N ARG A 346 0.27 -9.72 2.06
CA ARG A 346 0.84 -9.70 3.40
C ARG A 346 0.61 -8.33 4.01
N LEU A 347 -0.08 -8.27 5.12
CA LEU A 347 -0.18 -7.06 5.89
C LEU A 347 1.04 -6.98 6.83
N LEU A 348 1.88 -5.95 6.62
CA LEU A 348 3.13 -5.79 7.36
C LEU A 348 2.98 -4.89 8.58
N SER A 349 2.13 -3.87 8.49
CA SER A 349 1.99 -2.90 9.58
C SER A 349 0.63 -2.20 9.56
N LEU A 350 0.06 -2.05 10.76
CA LEU A 350 -1.09 -1.23 11.11
C LEU A 350 -0.73 -0.26 12.25
N CYS A 351 0.57 0.03 12.44
CA CYS A 351 1.01 0.85 13.55
C CYS A 351 0.29 2.22 13.55
N ARG A 352 -0.33 2.57 14.69
CA ARG A 352 -1.07 3.83 14.90
C ARG A 352 -2.25 4.06 13.95
N ALA A 353 -2.65 3.05 13.15
CA ALA A 353 -3.83 3.14 12.28
C ALA A 353 -5.12 3.03 13.10
N ASP A 354 -6.20 3.70 12.67
CA ASP A 354 -7.54 3.45 13.20
C ASP A 354 -8.23 2.36 12.36
N VAL A 355 -8.49 1.20 13.00
CA VAL A 355 -9.03 0.02 12.32
C VAL A 355 -10.48 -0.28 12.68
N ALA A 356 -11.23 0.69 13.21
CA ALA A 356 -12.62 0.49 13.66
C ALA A 356 -13.53 -0.11 12.59
N GLY A 357 -13.34 0.26 11.32
CA GLY A 357 -14.13 -0.23 10.18
C GLY A 357 -13.46 -1.34 9.37
N LEU A 358 -12.26 -1.79 9.75
CA LEU A 358 -11.46 -2.67 8.91
C LEU A 358 -11.86 -4.15 9.01
N ARG A 359 -12.10 -4.75 7.85
CA ARG A 359 -12.27 -6.21 7.67
C ARG A 359 -11.13 -6.76 6.83
N VAL A 360 -10.50 -7.83 7.28
CA VAL A 360 -9.36 -8.47 6.61
C VAL A 360 -9.72 -9.89 6.23
N ALA A 361 -9.63 -10.26 4.94
CA ALA A 361 -9.97 -11.59 4.45
C ALA A 361 -8.86 -12.18 3.57
N ASN A 362 -8.45 -13.42 3.83
CA ASN A 362 -7.42 -14.13 3.08
C ASN A 362 -6.07 -13.39 3.00
N VAL A 363 -5.63 -12.78 4.11
CA VAL A 363 -4.40 -11.99 4.21
C VAL A 363 -3.43 -12.68 5.17
N ASP A 364 -2.13 -12.59 4.85
CA ASP A 364 -1.05 -13.08 5.71
C ASP A 364 -0.68 -12.03 6.76
N LEU A 365 -0.95 -12.33 8.02
CA LEU A 365 -0.71 -11.49 9.19
C LEU A 365 0.52 -11.92 10.00
N ARG A 366 1.31 -12.91 9.52
CA ARG A 366 2.45 -13.46 10.28
C ARG A 366 3.51 -12.42 10.63
N ALA A 367 3.62 -11.39 9.83
CA ALA A 367 4.58 -10.30 9.99
C ALA A 367 3.90 -8.98 10.38
N CYS A 368 2.58 -8.96 10.59
CA CYS A 368 1.83 -7.75 10.87
C CYS A 368 2.20 -7.19 12.25
N ARG A 369 2.42 -5.89 12.28
CA ARG A 369 2.67 -5.10 13.49
C ARG A 369 1.43 -4.29 13.85
N PHE A 370 1.12 -4.26 15.15
CA PHE A 370 -0.09 -3.64 15.70
C PHE A 370 0.24 -2.54 16.74
N ASN A 371 1.49 -2.11 16.85
CA ASN A 371 1.88 -1.15 17.88
C ASN A 371 1.11 0.17 17.75
N GLY A 372 0.38 0.56 18.80
CA GLY A 372 -0.39 1.79 18.83
C GLY A 372 -1.64 1.80 17.92
N THR A 373 -2.04 0.66 17.37
CA THR A 373 -3.28 0.57 16.57
C THR A 373 -4.49 0.95 17.42
N HIS A 374 -5.34 1.84 16.90
CA HIS A 374 -6.57 2.26 17.55
C HIS A 374 -7.73 1.35 17.17
N ASN A 375 -8.64 1.08 18.14
CA ASN A 375 -9.84 0.25 17.95
C ASN A 375 -9.52 -1.19 17.46
N LEU A 376 -8.40 -1.77 17.91
CA LEU A 376 -7.95 -3.10 17.49
C LEU A 376 -8.95 -4.21 17.86
N ASP A 377 -9.74 -4.01 18.90
CA ASP A 377 -10.84 -4.90 19.30
C ASP A 377 -11.99 -4.94 18.26
N LYS A 378 -12.11 -3.93 17.39
CA LYS A 378 -13.12 -3.91 16.32
C LYS A 378 -12.63 -4.50 15.01
N LEU A 379 -11.33 -4.81 14.89
CA LEU A 379 -10.76 -5.44 13.71
C LEU A 379 -11.44 -6.80 13.43
N ARG A 380 -12.07 -6.92 12.25
CA ARG A 380 -12.69 -8.17 11.81
C ARG A 380 -11.72 -8.96 10.92
N ILE A 381 -11.43 -10.19 11.33
CA ILE A 381 -10.52 -11.07 10.57
C ILE A 381 -11.32 -12.28 10.13
N GLU A 382 -11.54 -12.38 8.82
CA GLU A 382 -12.39 -13.39 8.17
C GLU A 382 -11.54 -14.41 7.38
N GLY A 383 -12.10 -15.58 7.10
CA GLY A 383 -11.45 -16.66 6.36
C GLY A 383 -10.37 -17.37 7.17
N GLU A 384 -9.28 -17.77 6.51
CA GLU A 384 -8.14 -18.44 7.16
C GLU A 384 -7.02 -17.42 7.46
N PRO A 385 -7.01 -16.78 8.63
CA PRO A 385 -5.95 -15.86 8.99
C PRO A 385 -4.64 -16.60 9.22
N LEU A 386 -3.59 -16.16 8.57
CA LEU A 386 -2.25 -16.71 8.76
C LEU A 386 -1.51 -15.87 9.81
N PHE A 387 -1.61 -16.24 11.08
CA PHE A 387 -0.71 -15.74 12.11
C PHE A 387 0.53 -16.63 12.22
N ALA A 388 1.64 -16.09 12.68
CA ALA A 388 2.78 -16.89 13.04
C ALA A 388 2.43 -17.82 14.21
N ARG A 389 2.99 -19.02 14.22
CA ARG A 389 2.75 -20.01 15.28
C ARG A 389 4.06 -20.35 15.99
N THR A 390 3.97 -20.63 17.28
CA THR A 390 5.11 -21.14 18.05
C THR A 390 5.57 -22.49 17.50
N ARG A 391 6.89 -22.69 17.38
CA ARG A 391 7.48 -23.98 16.99
C ARG A 391 7.72 -24.85 18.24
N GLY A 392 7.58 -26.17 18.10
CA GLY A 392 7.85 -27.16 19.11
C GLY A 392 6.62 -27.98 19.50
N TRP A 393 6.80 -29.32 19.69
CA TRP A 393 5.71 -30.21 20.03
C TRP A 393 5.34 -30.17 21.52
N TRP A 394 6.29 -29.84 22.38
CA TRP A 394 6.08 -29.65 23.84
C TRP A 394 5.43 -28.29 24.17
N ARG A 395 5.51 -27.32 23.26
CA ARG A 395 4.90 -26.02 23.45
C ARG A 395 3.59 -25.96 22.69
N ALA A 396 2.59 -25.29 23.27
CA ALA A 396 1.36 -25.05 22.56
C ALA A 396 1.66 -24.39 21.22
N ARG A 397 1.26 -25.01 20.14
CA ARG A 397 1.17 -24.33 18.85
C ARG A 397 0.06 -23.29 18.98
N ARG A 398 0.41 -22.06 19.36
CA ARG A 398 -0.50 -20.93 19.43
C ARG A 398 -0.12 -19.87 18.42
N MET A 399 -1.08 -19.02 18.09
CA MET A 399 -0.83 -17.82 17.30
C MET A 399 0.05 -16.82 18.09
N THR A 400 0.98 -16.17 17.40
CA THR A 400 1.90 -15.18 17.96
C THR A 400 1.96 -13.95 17.10
N LEU A 401 2.12 -12.79 17.74
CA LEU A 401 2.34 -11.52 17.06
C LEU A 401 3.81 -11.35 16.65
N ALA A 402 4.04 -10.58 15.61
CA ALA A 402 5.38 -10.26 15.13
C ALA A 402 6.21 -9.55 16.20
N GLU A 403 5.60 -8.65 16.96
CA GLU A 403 6.23 -7.91 18.06
C GLU A 403 6.63 -8.84 19.22
N GLU A 404 5.83 -9.87 19.54
CA GLU A 404 6.24 -10.85 20.54
C GLU A 404 7.47 -11.64 20.07
N GLN A 405 7.53 -12.00 18.80
CA GLN A 405 8.69 -12.70 18.24
C GLN A 405 9.94 -11.83 18.33
N GLN A 406 9.81 -10.53 17.98
CA GLN A 406 10.90 -9.56 18.09
C GLN A 406 11.35 -9.41 19.54
N TRP A 407 10.43 -9.23 20.50
CA TRP A 407 10.73 -9.13 21.90
C TRP A 407 11.45 -10.38 22.45
N ARG A 408 11.02 -11.58 22.03
CA ARG A 408 11.70 -12.82 22.44
C ARG A 408 13.07 -12.99 21.80
N ALA A 409 13.25 -12.53 20.57
CA ALA A 409 14.53 -12.57 19.85
C ALA A 409 15.56 -11.60 20.46
N SER A 410 15.12 -10.45 21.00
CA SER A 410 16.00 -9.45 21.62
C SER A 410 16.53 -9.83 23.00
N ARG A 411 16.00 -10.89 23.64
CA ARG A 411 16.44 -11.32 24.97
C ARG A 411 17.75 -12.12 24.92
N PRO A 412 18.78 -11.74 25.68
CA PRO A 412 19.95 -12.59 25.88
C PRO A 412 19.52 -13.79 26.75
N GLY A 413 19.78 -15.01 26.31
CA GLY A 413 19.48 -16.18 27.11
C GLY A 413 20.10 -17.45 26.56
N ARG A 414 20.65 -18.29 27.46
CA ARG A 414 21.27 -19.60 27.20
C ARG A 414 20.33 -20.62 26.52
N TRP A 415 19.05 -20.39 26.53
CA TRP A 415 18.03 -21.22 25.92
C TRP A 415 17.24 -20.40 24.92
N ARG A 416 17.72 -20.31 23.70
CA ARG A 416 16.90 -19.94 22.55
C ARG A 416 16.18 -21.20 22.11
N PRO A 417 14.89 -21.40 22.44
CA PRO A 417 14.16 -22.48 21.84
C PRO A 417 14.13 -22.19 20.34
N GLY A 418 14.72 -23.06 19.54
CA GLY A 418 14.82 -22.87 18.10
C GLY A 418 13.50 -22.41 17.51
N GLY A 419 13.51 -21.29 16.79
CA GLY A 419 12.37 -20.84 16.04
C GLY A 419 11.76 -19.48 16.35
N TRP A 420 12.34 -18.67 17.25
CA TRP A 420 12.02 -17.26 17.34
C TRP A 420 12.91 -16.47 16.38
N TYR A 421 12.44 -16.30 15.15
CA TYR A 421 13.09 -15.41 14.19
C TYR A 421 12.38 -14.07 14.22
N PRO A 422 13.13 -12.95 14.22
CA PRO A 422 12.51 -11.67 13.90
C PRO A 422 11.85 -11.83 12.53
N PRO A 423 10.63 -11.36 12.35
CA PRO A 423 10.01 -11.39 11.04
C PRO A 423 10.95 -10.69 10.07
N ALA A 424 11.34 -11.40 8.99
CA ALA A 424 12.13 -10.85 7.90
C ALA A 424 11.25 -9.87 7.09
N CYS A 425 10.85 -8.79 7.73
CA CYS A 425 10.02 -7.74 7.18
C CYS A 425 10.72 -6.41 7.41
N GLN A 426 11.75 -6.22 6.62
CA GLN A 426 12.06 -4.85 6.24
C GLN A 426 11.04 -4.49 5.16
N PRO A 427 10.24 -3.43 5.36
CA PRO A 427 9.54 -2.83 4.24
C PRO A 427 10.59 -2.57 3.16
N PRO A 428 10.26 -2.78 1.86
CA PRO A 428 11.19 -2.43 0.81
C PRO A 428 11.64 -1.00 1.04
N ALA A 429 12.93 -0.77 0.89
CA ALA A 429 13.58 0.49 1.21
C ALA A 429 12.95 1.66 0.42
N SER A 430 11.90 2.23 0.95
CA SER A 430 11.63 3.64 0.80
C SER A 430 12.73 4.35 1.57
N LYS A 431 13.42 5.27 0.97
CA LYS A 431 14.57 5.98 1.55
C LYS A 431 14.30 6.66 2.90
N ASN A 432 13.04 6.67 3.35
CA ASN A 432 12.56 7.35 4.55
C ASN A 432 12.09 6.42 5.68
N VAL A 433 12.32 5.10 5.65
CA VAL A 433 11.80 4.16 6.65
C VAL A 433 12.88 3.23 7.20
N ALA A 434 13.85 3.85 7.83
CA ALA A 434 14.65 3.19 8.86
C ALA A 434 14.22 3.69 10.26
N GLU A 435 12.94 3.90 10.51
CA GLU A 435 12.45 3.94 11.89
C GLU A 435 12.52 2.51 12.42
N ALA A 436 13.57 2.23 13.16
CA ALA A 436 13.71 1.01 13.94
C ALA A 436 12.49 0.95 14.87
N HIS A 437 11.51 0.08 14.54
CA HIS A 437 10.36 -0.10 15.40
C HIS A 437 10.83 -0.54 16.79
N PRO A 438 10.47 0.16 17.86
CA PRO A 438 10.94 -0.15 19.19
C PRO A 438 10.46 -1.55 19.60
N VAL A 439 11.30 -2.26 20.36
CA VAL A 439 10.91 -3.53 20.97
C VAL A 439 9.92 -3.23 22.10
N LEU A 440 8.68 -3.71 21.95
CA LEU A 440 7.63 -3.46 22.92
C LEU A 440 7.88 -4.19 24.25
N ALA A 441 7.52 -3.55 25.36
CA ALA A 441 7.53 -4.16 26.68
C ALA A 441 6.41 -5.22 26.82
N PRO A 442 6.57 -6.23 27.71
CA PRO A 442 5.56 -7.27 27.93
C PRO A 442 4.16 -6.73 28.25
N VAL A 443 4.06 -5.60 28.96
CA VAL A 443 2.79 -4.95 29.30
C VAL A 443 2.06 -4.47 28.06
N GLN A 444 2.78 -3.82 27.15
CA GLN A 444 2.23 -3.30 25.89
C GLN A 444 1.78 -4.47 24.98
N LEU A 445 2.60 -5.51 24.91
CA LEU A 445 2.26 -6.72 24.16
C LEU A 445 1.02 -7.43 24.73
N ALA A 446 0.90 -7.49 26.05
CA ALA A 446 -0.27 -8.07 26.71
C ALA A 446 -1.55 -7.29 26.40
N ALA A 447 -1.46 -5.94 26.28
CA ALA A 447 -2.58 -5.10 25.89
C ALA A 447 -3.03 -5.42 24.46
N LEU A 448 -2.11 -5.54 23.49
CA LEU A 448 -2.43 -5.91 22.10
C LEU A 448 -3.14 -7.27 22.03
N TYR A 449 -2.65 -8.26 22.78
CA TYR A 449 -3.29 -9.57 22.85
C TYR A 449 -4.70 -9.51 23.43
N ARG A 450 -4.94 -8.65 24.42
CA ARG A 450 -6.26 -8.46 25.04
C ARG A 450 -7.26 -7.89 24.06
N GLU A 451 -6.86 -6.87 23.30
CA GLU A 451 -7.74 -6.25 22.30
C GLU A 451 -8.07 -7.23 21.16
N LEU A 452 -7.07 -7.92 20.61
CA LEU A 452 -7.29 -8.95 19.59
C LEU A 452 -8.16 -10.09 20.10
N ARG A 453 -8.00 -10.51 21.37
CA ARG A 453 -8.86 -11.50 22.01
C ARG A 453 -10.31 -11.03 22.01
N LYS A 454 -10.56 -9.80 22.48
CA LYS A 454 -11.91 -9.22 22.53
C LYS A 454 -12.56 -9.20 21.14
N GLY A 455 -11.82 -8.79 20.11
CA GLY A 455 -12.31 -8.82 18.73
C GLY A 455 -12.68 -10.23 18.24
N ARG A 456 -11.95 -11.28 18.69
CA ARG A 456 -12.28 -12.67 18.37
C ARG A 456 -13.48 -13.18 19.17
N GLU A 457 -13.59 -12.82 20.45
CA GLU A 457 -14.75 -13.13 21.28
C GLU A 457 -16.04 -12.53 20.67
N ASP A 458 -16.00 -11.27 20.25
CA ASP A 458 -17.10 -10.59 19.56
C ASP A 458 -17.46 -11.24 18.21
N ALA A 459 -16.46 -11.82 17.53
CA ALA A 459 -16.65 -12.58 16.29
C ALA A 459 -17.06 -14.03 16.51
N LYS A 460 -17.22 -14.47 17.79
CA LYS A 460 -17.52 -15.85 18.21
C LYS A 460 -16.46 -16.88 17.74
N ASP A 461 -15.22 -16.44 17.55
CA ASP A 461 -14.07 -17.32 17.26
C ASP A 461 -13.37 -17.72 18.57
N GLU A 462 -13.97 -18.65 19.30
CA GLU A 462 -13.45 -19.16 20.57
C GLU A 462 -12.02 -19.74 20.48
N PRO A 463 -11.66 -20.53 19.45
CA PRO A 463 -10.29 -21.03 19.31
C PRO A 463 -9.26 -19.92 19.13
N GLY A 464 -9.56 -18.90 18.32
CA GLY A 464 -8.70 -17.76 18.13
C GLY A 464 -8.56 -16.91 19.39
N ALA A 465 -9.68 -16.67 20.09
CA ALA A 465 -9.70 -15.98 21.36
C ALA A 465 -8.86 -16.70 22.43
N ALA A 466 -8.94 -18.02 22.51
CA ALA A 466 -8.15 -18.82 23.45
C ALA A 466 -6.63 -18.72 23.18
N ASP A 467 -6.20 -18.68 21.91
CA ASP A 467 -4.80 -18.52 21.57
C ASP A 467 -4.26 -17.12 21.99
N PHE A 468 -5.06 -16.08 21.80
CA PHE A 468 -4.69 -14.72 22.23
C PHE A 468 -4.74 -14.56 23.75
N TYR A 469 -5.71 -15.20 24.43
CA TYR A 469 -5.73 -15.25 25.89
C TYR A 469 -4.46 -15.88 26.45
N TYR A 470 -4.02 -16.99 25.87
CA TYR A 470 -2.76 -17.61 26.27
C TYR A 470 -1.57 -16.67 26.10
N GLY A 471 -1.53 -15.92 24.97
CA GLY A 471 -0.51 -14.92 24.70
C GLY A 471 -0.48 -13.80 25.75
N GLU A 472 -1.65 -13.26 26.11
CA GLU A 472 -1.82 -12.24 27.13
C GLU A 472 -1.26 -12.72 28.49
N MET A 473 -1.70 -13.90 28.96
CA MET A 473 -1.26 -14.44 30.25
C MET A 473 0.25 -14.75 30.28
N GLU A 474 0.78 -15.25 29.17
CA GLU A 474 2.20 -15.54 29.03
C GLU A 474 3.05 -14.26 29.18
N LEU A 475 2.62 -13.15 28.59
CA LEU A 475 3.31 -11.88 28.68
C LEU A 475 3.17 -11.20 30.04
N ARG A 476 1.98 -11.31 30.68
CA ARG A 476 1.79 -10.88 32.07
C ARG A 476 2.73 -11.60 33.03
N ARG A 477 2.91 -12.91 32.87
CA ARG A 477 3.85 -13.70 33.67
C ARG A 477 5.30 -13.21 33.52
N HIS A 478 5.66 -12.72 32.34
CA HIS A 478 7.01 -12.23 32.05
C HIS A 478 7.18 -10.75 32.39
N ASN A 479 6.14 -10.07 32.82
CA ASN A 479 6.24 -8.67 33.27
C ASN A 479 7.00 -8.59 34.59
N ARG A 480 8.16 -7.94 34.61
CA ARG A 480 8.98 -7.78 35.80
C ARG A 480 8.44 -6.72 36.78
N ASP A 481 7.63 -5.79 36.29
CA ASP A 481 7.07 -4.70 37.07
C ASP A 481 5.82 -5.15 37.87
N ALA A 482 5.28 -6.34 37.57
CA ALA A 482 4.18 -6.93 38.33
C ALA A 482 4.66 -7.47 39.69
N PRO A 483 3.81 -7.39 40.74
CA PRO A 483 4.09 -7.95 42.06
C PRO A 483 4.52 -9.43 41.98
N TRP A 484 5.47 -9.81 42.82
CA TRP A 484 5.99 -11.18 42.81
C TRP A 484 4.88 -12.25 43.07
N ALA A 485 3.89 -11.91 43.90
CA ALA A 485 2.75 -12.79 44.20
C ALA A 485 1.89 -13.06 42.96
N GLU A 486 1.58 -12.03 42.16
CA GLU A 486 0.86 -12.19 40.89
C GLU A 486 1.64 -13.06 39.92
N ARG A 487 2.95 -12.84 39.82
CA ARG A 487 3.81 -13.63 38.94
C ARG A 487 3.87 -15.09 39.38
N LEU A 488 3.90 -15.35 40.69
CA LEU A 488 3.87 -16.71 41.27
C LEU A 488 2.57 -17.40 40.92
N VAL A 489 1.42 -16.72 41.11
CA VAL A 489 0.09 -17.28 40.77
C VAL A 489 0.03 -17.59 39.28
N LEU A 490 0.47 -16.67 38.39
CA LEU A 490 0.50 -16.90 36.96
C LEU A 490 1.44 -18.05 36.56
N TRP A 491 2.56 -18.22 37.28
CA TRP A 491 3.52 -19.31 37.06
C TRP A 491 2.89 -20.68 37.46
N LEU A 492 2.24 -20.75 38.62
CA LEU A 492 1.52 -21.94 39.06
C LEU A 492 0.36 -22.30 38.11
N TYR A 493 -0.41 -21.31 37.71
CA TYR A 493 -1.52 -21.50 36.77
C TYR A 493 -1.02 -21.98 35.39
N TRP A 494 0.11 -21.47 34.92
CA TRP A 494 0.78 -21.96 33.71
C TRP A 494 1.27 -23.41 33.90
N LEU A 495 1.92 -23.68 35.01
CA LEU A 495 2.49 -25.00 35.30
C LEU A 495 1.41 -26.08 35.32
N VAL A 496 0.36 -25.84 36.07
CA VAL A 496 -0.70 -26.85 36.36
C VAL A 496 -1.62 -27.05 35.16
N SER A 497 -2.13 -26.00 34.55
CA SER A 497 -3.22 -26.10 33.57
C SER A 497 -2.94 -25.41 32.23
N GLY A 498 -1.76 -24.76 32.06
CA GLY A 498 -1.48 -23.92 30.88
C GLY A 498 -2.55 -22.84 30.71
N TYR A 499 -2.83 -22.09 31.77
CA TYR A 499 -3.85 -21.04 31.85
C TYR A 499 -5.28 -21.54 31.61
N GLY A 500 -5.60 -22.78 32.07
CA GLY A 500 -6.93 -23.36 31.90
C GLY A 500 -7.28 -23.79 30.47
N LEU A 501 -6.28 -23.87 29.58
CA LEU A 501 -6.50 -24.27 28.17
C LEU A 501 -5.95 -25.67 27.83
N ARG A 502 -5.33 -26.37 28.81
CA ARG A 502 -4.68 -27.67 28.60
C ARG A 502 -5.11 -28.69 29.63
N GLY A 503 -6.27 -29.32 29.43
CA GLY A 503 -6.82 -30.33 30.34
C GLY A 503 -5.90 -31.52 30.56
N LEU A 504 -5.27 -32.03 29.53
CA LEU A 504 -4.29 -33.12 29.62
C LEU A 504 -3.13 -32.81 30.58
N ARG A 505 -2.72 -31.55 30.69
CA ARG A 505 -1.66 -31.14 31.61
C ARG A 505 -2.15 -31.19 33.07
N ALA A 506 -3.37 -30.73 33.33
CA ALA A 506 -3.97 -30.80 34.66
C ALA A 506 -4.19 -32.26 35.07
N LEU A 507 -4.64 -33.13 34.17
CA LEU A 507 -4.77 -34.56 34.41
C LEU A 507 -3.41 -35.25 34.66
N ALA A 508 -2.37 -34.85 33.90
CA ALA A 508 -1.01 -35.36 34.12
C ALA A 508 -0.50 -34.98 35.53
N TRP A 509 -0.72 -33.71 35.95
CA TRP A 509 -0.38 -33.28 37.30
C TRP A 509 -1.21 -34.00 38.37
N LEU A 510 -2.50 -34.24 38.11
CA LEU A 510 -3.34 -35.05 39.00
C LEU A 510 -2.72 -36.43 39.19
N ALA A 511 -2.35 -37.12 38.11
CA ALA A 511 -1.70 -38.42 38.19
C ALA A 511 -0.38 -38.38 38.96
N VAL A 512 0.48 -37.36 38.72
CA VAL A 512 1.74 -37.16 39.44
C VAL A 512 1.50 -36.95 40.95
N VAL A 513 0.50 -36.12 41.30
CA VAL A 513 0.15 -35.85 42.71
C VAL A 513 -0.39 -37.11 43.39
N VAL A 514 -1.30 -37.86 42.73
CA VAL A 514 -1.86 -39.09 43.27
C VAL A 514 -0.78 -40.15 43.48
N VAL A 515 0.08 -40.38 42.48
CA VAL A 515 1.19 -41.37 42.57
C VAL A 515 2.22 -40.96 43.60
N GLY A 516 2.61 -39.67 43.60
CA GLY A 516 3.63 -39.14 44.53
C GLY A 516 3.15 -39.20 46.01
N LEU A 517 1.89 -38.81 46.25
CA LEU A 517 1.30 -38.88 47.59
C LEU A 517 0.97 -40.33 48.01
N ALA A 518 0.67 -41.24 47.08
CA ALA A 518 0.55 -42.67 47.37
C ALA A 518 1.89 -43.25 47.86
N ALA A 519 3.00 -42.89 47.24
CA ALA A 519 4.34 -43.30 47.68
C ALA A 519 4.69 -42.72 49.07
N LEU A 520 4.33 -41.46 49.35
CA LEU A 520 4.50 -40.86 50.66
C LEU A 520 3.57 -41.53 51.73
N LEU A 521 2.33 -41.84 51.37
CA LEU A 521 1.41 -42.58 52.25
C LEU A 521 1.95 -43.97 52.57
N GLN A 522 2.54 -44.67 51.61
CA GLN A 522 3.20 -45.95 51.83
C GLN A 522 4.32 -45.84 52.87
N ALA A 523 5.18 -44.79 52.75
CA ALA A 523 6.37 -44.66 53.58
C ALA A 523 6.09 -44.16 55.01
N VAL A 524 5.13 -43.22 55.19
CA VAL A 524 4.91 -42.54 56.50
C VAL A 524 3.43 -42.40 56.89
N GLY A 525 2.53 -42.87 56.06
CA GLY A 525 1.09 -42.61 56.20
C GLY A 525 0.35 -43.59 57.10
N PHE A 526 0.90 -44.76 57.46
CA PHE A 526 0.21 -45.81 58.20
C PHE A 526 1.01 -46.26 59.43
N ASN A 527 0.29 -46.51 60.58
CA ASN A 527 0.84 -47.02 61.82
C ASN A 527 0.65 -48.56 61.85
N GLY A 528 1.69 -49.31 61.52
CA GLY A 528 1.58 -50.79 61.64
C GLY A 528 2.22 -51.59 60.52
N GLY A 529 3.01 -50.94 59.67
CA GLY A 529 3.74 -51.58 58.58
C GLY A 529 3.43 -50.95 57.22
N ASP A 530 4.34 -51.13 56.26
CA ASP A 530 4.21 -50.56 54.91
C ASP A 530 3.21 -51.34 54.07
N PRO A 531 2.02 -50.81 53.74
CA PRO A 531 1.07 -51.47 52.86
C PRO A 531 1.66 -51.63 51.45
N PRO A 532 1.18 -52.65 50.69
CA PRO A 532 1.55 -52.72 49.26
C PRO A 532 1.25 -51.40 48.52
N PHE A 533 2.14 -50.96 47.66
CA PHE A 533 1.96 -49.71 46.90
C PHE A 533 0.61 -49.61 46.18
N ARG A 534 0.09 -50.73 45.71
CA ARG A 534 -1.23 -50.83 45.08
C ARG A 534 -2.36 -50.32 45.99
N ASP A 535 -2.33 -50.72 47.27
CA ASP A 535 -3.38 -50.38 48.24
C ASP A 535 -3.28 -48.93 48.70
N ALA A 536 -2.05 -48.41 48.84
CA ALA A 536 -1.77 -46.98 49.05
C ALA A 536 -2.23 -46.13 47.85
N LEU A 537 -2.06 -46.60 46.63
CA LEU A 537 -2.50 -45.94 45.41
C LEU A 537 -4.03 -45.90 45.31
N ILE A 538 -4.71 -46.99 45.60
CA ILE A 538 -6.18 -47.07 45.64
C ILE A 538 -6.73 -46.11 46.70
N TYR A 539 -6.13 -46.08 47.88
CA TYR A 539 -6.51 -45.16 48.96
C TYR A 539 -6.32 -43.71 48.58
N ALA A 540 -5.20 -43.37 47.95
CA ALA A 540 -4.93 -42.03 47.43
C ALA A 540 -5.92 -41.62 46.35
N ALA A 541 -6.23 -42.53 45.40
CA ALA A 541 -7.20 -42.26 44.33
C ALA A 541 -8.63 -42.06 44.87
N GLN A 542 -9.07 -42.88 45.82
CA GLN A 542 -10.37 -42.72 46.49
C GLN A 542 -10.44 -41.42 47.28
N SER A 543 -9.38 -41.07 48.02
CA SER A 543 -9.28 -39.83 48.78
C SER A 543 -9.35 -38.59 47.89
N THR A 544 -8.81 -38.66 46.66
CA THR A 544 -8.83 -37.59 45.66
C THR A 544 -10.25 -37.25 45.20
N VAL A 545 -11.14 -38.24 45.10
CA VAL A 545 -12.54 -38.06 44.65
C VAL A 545 -13.50 -37.99 45.85
N SER A 546 -12.99 -38.02 47.06
CA SER A 546 -13.75 -38.04 48.32
C SER A 546 -14.72 -39.23 48.44
N ILE A 547 -14.41 -40.36 47.80
CA ILE A 547 -15.13 -41.61 47.91
C ILE A 547 -14.65 -42.31 49.19
N PRO A 548 -15.55 -42.85 50.02
CA PRO A 548 -15.16 -43.68 51.18
C PRO A 548 -14.24 -44.83 50.74
N SER A 549 -13.18 -45.10 51.51
CA SER A 549 -12.25 -46.17 51.15
C SER A 549 -12.95 -47.51 51.32
N SER A 550 -12.81 -48.40 50.35
CA SER A 550 -13.35 -49.77 50.38
C SER A 550 -12.58 -50.70 51.33
N ASN A 551 -11.40 -50.25 51.78
CA ASN A 551 -10.53 -51.05 52.63
C ASN A 551 -10.50 -50.47 54.06
N VAL A 552 -11.46 -50.92 54.88
CA VAL A 552 -11.70 -50.49 56.27
C VAL A 552 -10.47 -50.73 57.16
N ALA A 553 -9.68 -51.75 56.88
CA ALA A 553 -8.47 -52.08 57.67
C ALA A 553 -7.36 -51.05 57.54
N LEU A 554 -7.26 -50.32 56.41
CA LEU A 554 -6.27 -49.27 56.23
C LEU A 554 -6.71 -47.94 56.86
N THR A 555 -8.03 -47.72 57.02
CA THR A 555 -8.54 -46.47 57.62
C THR A 555 -8.30 -46.37 59.10
N ASP A 556 -8.26 -47.52 59.82
CA ASP A 556 -8.08 -47.58 61.28
C ASP A 556 -6.63 -47.42 61.75
N HIS A 557 -5.67 -47.49 60.82
CA HIS A 557 -4.22 -47.40 61.11
C HIS A 557 -3.54 -46.16 60.49
N VAL A 558 -4.28 -45.12 60.08
CA VAL A 558 -3.71 -43.90 59.47
C VAL A 558 -2.95 -43.12 60.52
N SER A 559 -1.70 -42.79 60.23
CA SER A 559 -0.85 -41.90 61.04
C SER A 559 -1.33 -40.46 60.96
N TRP A 560 -0.87 -39.56 61.86
CA TRP A 560 -1.12 -38.14 61.77
C TRP A 560 -0.62 -37.58 60.43
N ALA A 561 0.56 -38.02 59.94
CA ALA A 561 1.09 -37.64 58.62
C ALA A 561 0.16 -38.13 57.50
N GLY A 562 -0.39 -39.33 57.61
CA GLY A 562 -1.37 -39.86 56.66
C GLY A 562 -2.68 -39.07 56.59
N GLU A 563 -3.17 -38.54 57.72
CA GLU A 563 -4.31 -37.64 57.76
C GLU A 563 -4.05 -36.33 57.05
N VAL A 564 -2.89 -35.73 57.25
CA VAL A 564 -2.45 -34.50 56.53
C VAL A 564 -2.37 -34.76 55.04
N LEU A 565 -1.75 -35.87 54.63
CA LEU A 565 -1.65 -36.24 53.19
C LEU A 565 -3.03 -36.48 52.57
N ARG A 566 -3.98 -37.07 53.32
CA ARG A 566 -5.37 -37.26 52.91
C ARG A 566 -6.09 -35.94 52.71
N ILE A 567 -5.89 -34.96 53.61
CA ILE A 567 -6.44 -33.59 53.44
C ILE A 567 -5.91 -32.94 52.20
N VAL A 568 -4.60 -33.03 51.94
CA VAL A 568 -3.97 -32.50 50.74
C VAL A 568 -4.58 -33.12 49.47
N LEU A 569 -4.79 -34.44 49.43
CA LEU A 569 -5.44 -35.13 48.31
C LEU A 569 -6.88 -34.66 48.09
N ARG A 570 -7.66 -34.51 49.18
CA ARG A 570 -9.04 -34.02 49.13
C ARG A 570 -9.19 -32.58 48.64
N LEU A 571 -8.16 -31.74 48.82
CA LEU A 571 -8.12 -30.37 48.31
C LEU A 571 -7.57 -30.30 46.88
N ALA A 572 -6.47 -30.99 46.61
CA ALA A 572 -5.81 -30.96 45.30
C ALA A 572 -6.62 -31.69 44.21
N GLY A 573 -7.30 -32.78 44.55
CA GLY A 573 -8.07 -33.58 43.61
C GLY A 573 -9.17 -32.81 42.89
N PRO A 574 -10.17 -32.30 43.63
CA PRO A 574 -11.24 -31.50 43.01
C PRO A 574 -10.75 -30.26 42.29
N LEU A 575 -9.68 -29.58 42.80
CA LEU A 575 -9.07 -28.42 42.14
C LEU A 575 -8.50 -28.80 40.76
N LEU A 576 -7.71 -29.88 40.68
CA LEU A 576 -7.08 -30.31 39.44
C LEU A 576 -8.10 -30.89 38.45
N LEU A 577 -9.10 -31.66 38.95
CA LEU A 577 -10.22 -32.14 38.14
C LEU A 577 -11.07 -30.98 37.61
N GLY A 578 -11.38 -29.99 38.46
CA GLY A 578 -12.10 -28.79 38.08
C GLY A 578 -11.37 -28.01 36.98
N LEU A 579 -10.04 -27.83 37.08
CA LEU A 579 -9.22 -27.20 36.06
C LEU A 579 -9.20 -28.01 34.74
N ALA A 580 -9.15 -29.35 34.83
CA ALA A 580 -9.24 -30.21 33.65
C ALA A 580 -10.60 -30.09 32.96
N LEU A 581 -11.71 -30.16 33.71
CA LEU A 581 -13.08 -30.02 33.19
C LEU A 581 -13.32 -28.64 32.59
N LEU A 582 -12.86 -27.57 33.25
CA LEU A 582 -12.93 -26.21 32.72
C LEU A 582 -12.19 -26.07 31.39
N SER A 583 -11.03 -26.74 31.26
CA SER A 583 -10.24 -26.68 30.01
C SER A 583 -10.92 -27.46 28.88
N VAL A 584 -11.59 -28.55 29.16
CA VAL A 584 -12.41 -29.29 28.20
C VAL A 584 -13.63 -28.48 27.80
N ARG A 585 -14.34 -27.91 28.80
CA ARG A 585 -15.50 -27.04 28.55
C ARG A 585 -15.15 -25.88 27.65
N ASN A 586 -14.01 -25.19 27.90
CA ASN A 586 -13.55 -24.05 27.08
C ASN A 586 -13.14 -24.45 25.65
N ARG A 587 -12.86 -25.74 25.40
CA ARG A 587 -12.62 -26.28 24.07
C ARG A 587 -13.86 -26.79 23.34
N VAL A 588 -14.85 -27.27 24.10
CA VAL A 588 -16.06 -27.95 23.57
C VAL A 588 -17.24 -26.98 23.40
N LYS A 589 -17.22 -25.81 24.05
CA LYS A 589 -18.19 -24.76 23.74
C LYS A 589 -17.96 -24.25 22.31
N ARG A 590 -18.51 -24.96 21.36
CA ARG A 590 -18.64 -24.58 19.95
C ARG A 590 -20.06 -24.15 19.65
#